data_75455cda41ad1553a9b4eb9e9d0da81c
#
_entry.id   75455cda41ad1553a9b4eb9e9d0da81c
#
_cell.length_a   1.000
_cell.length_b   1.000
_cell.length_c   1.000
_cell.angle_alpha   90.00
_cell.angle_beta   90.00
_cell.angle_gamma   90.00
#
_symmetry.space_group_name_H-M   'P 1'
#
loop_
_entity.id
_entity.type
_entity.pdbx_description
1 polymer ?
#
loop_
_entity_poly.entity_id
_entity_poly.type
_entity_poly.pdbx_seq_one_letter_code
_entity_poly.pdbx_strand_id
1 'polypeptide(L)'
;EPSQALTKFGYSNIEEAKKDLAVRAHTSTQLSFRPNVVFTVMESMSGDIFNSHDSLANNTLGSLETAMEDAVVFRKGVSIENGTFPSLEGLLFDTPISPISQSIYGRKELSFSQVRAFKEACYRTIFLTGCPEPWRQINDTFKFYGFEEIYGQAAIGEKFPNAEKSPWGIGDKWMFKFAEDLLKEAEGTGRPVFIMMLSTTNHPPFKVPDGEQVSKVDISKLPKTINLEGSYDGNM
;
A
#
# COMPACT_ATOMS: atom_id res chain seq x y z
N GLU A 1 -28.79 -11.94 10.87
CA GLU A 1 -28.55 -12.61 12.15
C GLU A 1 -27.14 -13.21 12.17
N PRO A 2 -26.43 -13.27 13.34
CA PRO A 2 -25.04 -13.77 13.39
C PRO A 2 -24.88 -15.19 12.84
N SER A 3 -25.88 -16.05 13.03
CA SER A 3 -25.91 -17.44 12.52
C SER A 3 -25.89 -17.50 10.99
N GLN A 4 -26.60 -16.60 10.32
CA GLN A 4 -26.62 -16.53 8.85
C GLN A 4 -25.27 -16.06 8.28
N ALA A 5 -24.61 -15.12 8.97
CA ALA A 5 -23.28 -14.69 8.58
C ALA A 5 -22.26 -15.83 8.69
N LEU A 6 -22.27 -16.58 9.79
CA LEU A 6 -21.36 -17.72 9.98
C LEU A 6 -21.53 -18.76 8.86
N THR A 7 -22.76 -19.14 8.54
CA THR A 7 -23.05 -20.09 7.47
C THR A 7 -22.57 -19.58 6.10
N LYS A 8 -22.75 -18.29 5.82
CA LYS A 8 -22.30 -17.65 4.57
C LYS A 8 -20.77 -17.74 4.39
N PHE A 9 -20.02 -17.70 5.48
CA PHE A 9 -18.57 -17.82 5.48
C PHE A 9 -18.07 -19.25 5.73
N GLY A 10 -18.98 -20.25 5.72
CA GLY A 10 -18.63 -21.67 5.83
C GLY A 10 -18.36 -22.16 7.25
N TYR A 11 -18.69 -21.37 8.28
CA TYR A 11 -18.52 -21.77 9.67
C TYR A 11 -19.78 -22.37 10.26
N SER A 12 -19.63 -23.48 10.99
CA SER A 12 -20.75 -24.14 11.67
C SER A 12 -21.17 -23.43 12.96
N ASN A 13 -20.23 -22.71 13.60
CA ASN A 13 -20.47 -21.98 14.84
C ASN A 13 -19.42 -20.90 15.08
N ILE A 14 -19.67 -20.03 16.08
CA ILE A 14 -18.81 -18.88 16.41
C ILE A 14 -17.43 -19.29 16.94
N GLU A 15 -17.33 -20.43 17.62
CA GLU A 15 -16.07 -20.89 18.20
C GLU A 15 -15.12 -21.41 17.11
N GLU A 16 -15.66 -22.05 16.07
CA GLU A 16 -14.92 -22.44 14.88
C GLU A 16 -14.39 -21.21 14.14
N ALA A 17 -15.25 -20.22 13.91
CA ALA A 17 -14.87 -18.95 13.30
C ALA A 17 -13.78 -18.22 14.10
N LYS A 18 -13.94 -18.14 15.41
CA LYS A 18 -12.91 -17.51 16.29
C LYS A 18 -11.59 -18.23 16.23
N LYS A 19 -11.58 -19.55 16.19
CA LYS A 19 -10.36 -20.35 16.12
C LYS A 19 -9.62 -20.14 14.78
N ASP A 20 -10.37 -20.06 13.71
CA ASP A 20 -9.81 -19.89 12.35
C ASP A 20 -9.35 -18.44 12.12
N LEU A 21 -10.14 -17.48 12.60
CA LEU A 21 -9.84 -16.05 12.51
C LEU A 21 -8.91 -15.55 13.64
N ALA A 22 -8.56 -16.42 14.60
CA ALA A 22 -7.64 -16.04 15.66
C ALA A 22 -6.29 -15.68 15.05
N VAL A 23 -5.89 -14.43 15.19
CA VAL A 23 -4.55 -13.97 14.84
C VAL A 23 -3.55 -14.83 15.63
N ARG A 24 -2.73 -15.59 14.92
CA ARG A 24 -1.64 -16.35 15.55
C ARG A 24 -0.67 -15.33 16.11
N ALA A 25 -0.72 -15.10 17.41
CA ALA A 25 0.30 -14.32 18.08
C ALA A 25 1.64 -15.06 17.93
N HIS A 26 2.49 -14.54 17.10
CA HIS A 26 3.88 -14.97 17.07
C HIS A 26 4.55 -14.44 18.34
N THR A 27 5.34 -15.26 19.00
CA THR A 27 6.23 -14.81 20.09
C THR A 27 7.09 -13.69 19.53
N SER A 28 6.82 -12.47 19.96
CA SER A 28 7.61 -11.31 19.52
C SER A 28 9.00 -11.42 20.14
N THR A 29 10.02 -11.43 19.32
CA THR A 29 11.36 -11.08 19.78
C THR A 29 11.30 -9.61 20.17
N GLN A 30 11.53 -9.29 21.44
CA GLN A 30 11.65 -7.90 21.86
C GLN A 30 12.90 -7.32 21.19
N LEU A 31 12.69 -6.41 20.26
CA LEU A 31 13.78 -5.64 19.68
C LEU A 31 14.29 -4.66 20.75
N SER A 32 15.62 -4.52 20.84
CA SER A 32 16.26 -3.54 21.71
C SER A 32 16.02 -2.09 21.28
N PHE A 33 15.51 -1.90 20.07
CA PHE A 33 15.16 -0.60 19.48
C PHE A 33 13.84 -0.72 18.70
N ARG A 34 13.21 0.42 18.45
CA ARG A 34 12.00 0.53 17.62
C ARG A 34 12.37 1.17 16.28
N PRO A 35 12.43 0.39 15.19
CA PRO A 35 12.77 0.94 13.87
C PRO A 35 11.64 1.80 13.33
N ASN A 36 11.96 2.75 12.45
CA ASN A 36 10.97 3.34 11.56
C ASN A 36 10.45 2.27 10.61
N VAL A 37 9.16 2.30 10.31
CA VAL A 37 8.50 1.34 9.43
C VAL A 37 7.82 2.08 8.28
N VAL A 38 8.19 1.73 7.05
CA VAL A 38 7.52 2.22 5.84
C VAL A 38 6.85 1.04 5.16
N PHE A 39 5.54 1.11 5.00
CA PHE A 39 4.74 0.11 4.30
C PHE A 39 4.13 0.72 3.05
N THR A 40 4.62 0.30 1.88
CA THR A 40 4.18 0.87 0.60
C THR A 40 3.27 -0.10 -0.15
N VAL A 41 2.05 0.33 -0.45
CA VAL A 41 1.14 -0.33 -1.38
C VAL A 41 1.39 0.26 -2.76
N MET A 42 1.93 -0.58 -3.65
CA MET A 42 2.26 -0.16 -5.01
C MET A 42 1.06 -0.35 -5.93
N GLU A 43 0.52 0.76 -6.47
CA GLU A 43 -0.60 0.73 -7.42
C GLU A 43 -0.24 -0.02 -8.68
N SER A 44 -1.11 -0.95 -9.11
CA SER A 44 -1.00 -1.71 -10.36
C SER A 44 0.34 -2.43 -10.59
N MET A 45 1.13 -2.66 -9.55
CA MET A 45 2.38 -3.42 -9.64
C MET A 45 2.07 -4.91 -9.55
N SER A 46 1.98 -5.57 -10.71
CA SER A 46 1.68 -7.00 -10.78
C SER A 46 2.95 -7.87 -10.70
N GLY A 47 2.74 -9.17 -10.42
CA GLY A 47 3.81 -10.18 -10.48
C GLY A 47 4.43 -10.34 -11.88
N ASP A 48 3.75 -9.87 -12.93
CA ASP A 48 4.25 -9.95 -14.30
C ASP A 48 5.48 -9.09 -14.55
N ILE A 49 5.66 -8.02 -13.81
CA ILE A 49 6.88 -7.19 -13.83
C ILE A 49 8.09 -8.06 -13.46
N PHE A 50 7.95 -8.94 -12.45
CA PHE A 50 9.00 -9.86 -12.04
C PHE A 50 9.20 -11.02 -13.03
N ASN A 51 8.09 -11.50 -13.60
CA ASN A 51 8.12 -12.61 -14.56
C ASN A 51 8.68 -12.19 -15.92
N SER A 52 8.53 -10.93 -16.29
CA SER A 52 9.05 -10.36 -17.54
C SER A 52 10.46 -9.79 -17.42
N HIS A 53 10.99 -9.73 -16.19
CA HIS A 53 12.31 -9.18 -15.96
C HIS A 53 13.42 -10.06 -16.50
N ASP A 54 14.33 -9.44 -17.26
CA ASP A 54 15.61 -9.98 -17.72
C ASP A 54 16.60 -8.83 -17.76
N SER A 55 17.63 -8.88 -16.95
CA SER A 55 18.59 -7.78 -16.77
C SER A 55 19.25 -7.32 -18.07
N LEU A 56 19.36 -8.21 -19.07
CA LEU A 56 19.99 -7.94 -20.36
C LEU A 56 19.02 -7.54 -21.47
N ALA A 57 17.82 -8.11 -21.45
CA ALA A 57 16.85 -7.95 -22.53
C ALA A 57 15.71 -7.00 -22.16
N ASN A 58 15.16 -7.15 -20.96
CA ASN A 58 13.99 -6.40 -20.48
C ASN A 58 14.17 -6.06 -19.00
N ASN A 59 14.93 -5.03 -18.68
CA ASN A 59 15.11 -4.59 -17.30
C ASN A 59 13.84 -3.86 -16.80
N THR A 60 12.83 -4.65 -16.42
CA THR A 60 11.55 -4.15 -15.89
C THR A 60 11.61 -3.75 -14.42
N LEU A 61 12.60 -4.23 -13.68
CA LEU A 61 12.78 -3.94 -12.26
C LEU A 61 13.65 -2.70 -12.00
N GLY A 62 14.52 -2.33 -12.94
CA GLY A 62 15.44 -1.20 -12.74
C GLY A 62 16.26 -1.36 -11.46
N SER A 63 16.34 -0.32 -10.64
CA SER A 63 17.07 -0.33 -9.37
C SER A 63 16.43 -1.23 -8.30
N LEU A 64 15.18 -1.66 -8.47
CA LEU A 64 14.53 -2.60 -7.55
C LEU A 64 15.23 -3.97 -7.57
N GLU A 65 15.81 -4.38 -8.70
CA GLU A 65 16.60 -5.61 -8.81
C GLU A 65 17.69 -5.66 -7.74
N THR A 66 18.51 -4.63 -7.66
CA THR A 66 19.60 -4.53 -6.65
C THR A 66 19.04 -4.45 -5.23
N ALA A 67 17.97 -3.70 -5.01
CA ALA A 67 17.35 -3.61 -3.69
C ALA A 67 16.77 -4.94 -3.19
N MET A 68 16.40 -5.85 -4.10
CA MET A 68 15.89 -7.17 -3.76
C MET A 68 16.97 -8.16 -3.34
N GLU A 69 18.26 -7.92 -3.61
CA GLU A 69 19.35 -8.81 -3.22
C GLU A 69 19.43 -8.97 -1.69
N ASP A 70 19.16 -7.88 -0.96
CA ASP A 70 19.17 -7.85 0.51
C ASP A 70 17.76 -7.96 1.14
N ALA A 71 16.75 -8.29 0.33
CA ALA A 71 15.35 -8.31 0.77
C ALA A 71 14.79 -9.73 0.89
N VAL A 72 13.77 -9.87 1.75
CA VAL A 72 12.92 -11.07 1.78
C VAL A 72 11.82 -10.92 0.73
N VAL A 73 11.84 -11.76 -0.30
CA VAL A 73 10.90 -11.68 -1.43
C VAL A 73 9.87 -12.80 -1.37
N PHE A 74 8.59 -12.44 -1.26
CA PHE A 74 7.46 -13.36 -1.31
C PHE A 74 6.93 -13.45 -2.75
N ARG A 75 7.25 -14.54 -3.45
CA ARG A 75 6.90 -14.71 -4.87
C ARG A 75 5.47 -15.17 -5.14
N LYS A 76 4.73 -15.58 -4.11
CA LYS A 76 3.36 -16.11 -4.21
C LYS A 76 2.38 -15.25 -3.40
N GLY A 77 2.51 -13.93 -3.52
CA GLY A 77 1.58 -12.99 -2.93
C GLY A 77 0.40 -12.74 -3.86
N VAL A 78 -0.77 -12.57 -3.28
CA VAL A 78 -1.97 -12.10 -3.98
C VAL A 78 -2.54 -10.91 -3.20
N SER A 79 -3.21 -10.00 -3.90
CA SER A 79 -3.93 -8.91 -3.22
C SER A 79 -5.04 -9.48 -2.35
N ILE A 80 -5.34 -8.83 -1.24
CA ILE A 80 -6.37 -9.28 -0.31
C ILE A 80 -7.77 -9.11 -0.90
N GLU A 81 -7.95 -8.10 -1.77
CA GLU A 81 -9.19 -7.77 -2.44
C GLU A 81 -8.96 -7.36 -3.90
N ASN A 82 -10.03 -7.31 -4.68
CA ASN A 82 -10.00 -6.80 -6.04
C ASN A 82 -10.20 -5.27 -6.04
N GLY A 83 -9.14 -4.53 -6.30
CA GLY A 83 -9.11 -3.08 -6.34
C GLY A 83 -8.38 -2.43 -5.17
N THR A 84 -7.90 -1.22 -5.39
CA THR A 84 -6.99 -0.50 -4.49
C THR A 84 -7.61 -0.24 -3.13
N PHE A 85 -8.76 0.41 -3.09
CA PHE A 85 -9.36 0.84 -1.83
C PHE A 85 -9.84 -0.34 -0.96
N PRO A 86 -10.54 -1.36 -1.51
CA PRO A 86 -10.85 -2.58 -0.76
C PRO A 86 -9.61 -3.29 -0.23
N SER A 87 -8.52 -3.33 -1.00
CA SER A 87 -7.26 -3.94 -0.56
C SER A 87 -6.61 -3.16 0.59
N LEU A 88 -6.66 -1.81 0.56
CA LEU A 88 -6.22 -0.99 1.69
C LEU A 88 -7.00 -1.30 2.96
N GLU A 89 -8.33 -1.35 2.88
CA GLU A 89 -9.18 -1.67 4.04
C GLU A 89 -8.93 -3.10 4.53
N GLY A 90 -8.79 -4.07 3.63
CA GLY A 90 -8.46 -5.45 3.98
C GLY A 90 -7.12 -5.57 4.70
N LEU A 91 -6.10 -4.85 4.25
CA LEU A 91 -4.79 -4.78 4.91
C LEU A 91 -4.88 -4.14 6.31
N LEU A 92 -5.72 -3.12 6.46
CA LEU A 92 -5.85 -2.40 7.73
C LEU A 92 -6.66 -3.18 8.77
N PHE A 93 -7.63 -3.99 8.35
CA PHE A 93 -8.60 -4.60 9.25
C PHE A 93 -8.66 -6.12 9.20
N ASP A 94 -7.96 -6.76 8.27
CA ASP A 94 -8.06 -8.21 8.05
C ASP A 94 -9.54 -8.66 8.00
N THR A 95 -10.35 -7.96 7.20
CA THR A 95 -11.79 -8.17 7.10
C THR A 95 -12.22 -8.44 5.66
N PRO A 96 -13.13 -9.40 5.44
CA PRO A 96 -13.74 -9.60 4.13
C PRO A 96 -14.85 -8.60 3.83
N ILE A 97 -15.17 -7.69 4.76
CA ILE A 97 -16.23 -6.69 4.58
C ILE A 97 -15.59 -5.38 4.11
N SER A 98 -15.86 -5.01 2.88
CA SER A 98 -15.43 -3.75 2.26
C SER A 98 -16.58 -3.18 1.41
N PRO A 99 -16.72 -1.85 1.32
CA PRO A 99 -15.91 -0.83 1.96
C PRO A 99 -16.43 -0.45 3.37
N ILE A 100 -15.58 -0.53 4.37
CA ILE A 100 -15.90 -0.11 5.74
C ILE A 100 -16.15 1.40 5.80
N SER A 101 -15.33 2.18 5.10
CA SER A 101 -15.42 3.65 5.04
C SER A 101 -16.78 4.17 4.55
N GLN A 102 -17.47 3.40 3.71
CA GLN A 102 -18.79 3.75 3.19
C GLN A 102 -19.94 3.11 3.99
N SER A 103 -19.63 2.43 5.08
CA SER A 103 -20.60 1.81 5.98
C SER A 103 -20.88 2.69 7.21
N ILE A 104 -21.80 2.24 8.05
CA ILE A 104 -22.08 2.87 9.35
C ILE A 104 -20.88 2.82 10.31
N TYR A 105 -19.84 2.05 10.00
CA TYR A 105 -18.61 1.90 10.76
C TYR A 105 -17.49 2.82 10.28
N GLY A 106 -17.64 3.49 9.14
CA GLY A 106 -16.58 4.28 8.51
C GLY A 106 -16.07 5.45 9.36
N ARG A 107 -16.87 5.94 10.30
CA ARG A 107 -16.50 7.01 11.24
C ARG A 107 -16.49 6.55 12.70
N LYS A 108 -16.25 5.27 12.93
CA LYS A 108 -16.11 4.68 14.25
C LYS A 108 -14.69 4.19 14.46
N GLU A 109 -14.19 4.38 15.66
CA GLU A 109 -12.94 3.76 16.05
C GLU A 109 -13.09 2.24 16.07
N LEU A 110 -12.23 1.56 15.30
CA LEU A 110 -12.19 0.11 15.24
C LEU A 110 -10.98 -0.37 16.05
N SER A 111 -11.24 -1.16 17.08
CA SER A 111 -10.22 -1.63 18.03
C SER A 111 -9.19 -2.60 17.41
N PHE A 112 -9.53 -3.18 16.26
CA PHE A 112 -8.72 -4.21 15.58
C PHE A 112 -7.97 -3.70 14.36
N SER A 113 -7.84 -2.38 14.18
CA SER A 113 -7.01 -1.83 13.11
C SER A 113 -5.53 -2.15 13.36
N GLN A 114 -4.83 -2.63 12.32
CA GLN A 114 -3.39 -2.90 12.36
C GLN A 114 -2.58 -1.65 12.74
N VAL A 115 -3.03 -0.47 12.34
CA VAL A 115 -2.38 0.80 12.67
C VAL A 115 -2.39 1.10 14.16
N ARG A 116 -3.42 0.65 14.88
CA ARG A 116 -3.51 0.85 16.34
C ARG A 116 -2.39 0.15 17.10
N ALA A 117 -1.94 -1.01 16.64
CA ALA A 117 -0.81 -1.69 17.25
C ALA A 117 0.46 -0.82 17.24
N PHE A 118 0.70 -0.10 16.14
CA PHE A 118 1.80 0.88 16.06
C PHE A 118 1.56 2.08 16.98
N LYS A 119 0.34 2.62 17.01
CA LYS A 119 -0.02 3.72 17.89
C LYS A 119 0.17 3.37 19.37
N GLU A 120 -0.28 2.19 19.78
CA GLU A 120 -0.10 1.66 21.15
C GLU A 120 1.38 1.42 21.49
N ALA A 121 2.20 1.07 20.49
CA ALA A 121 3.66 1.00 20.62
C ALA A 121 4.35 2.37 20.54
N CYS A 122 3.59 3.48 20.64
CA CYS A 122 4.08 4.86 20.62
C CYS A 122 4.72 5.32 19.31
N TYR A 123 4.37 4.70 18.18
CA TYR A 123 4.75 5.23 16.87
C TYR A 123 3.91 6.47 16.51
N ARG A 124 4.51 7.40 15.78
CA ARG A 124 3.78 8.38 14.99
C ARG A 124 3.23 7.67 13.76
N THR A 125 1.91 7.66 13.59
CA THR A 125 1.24 6.88 12.53
C THR A 125 0.75 7.79 11.42
N ILE A 126 1.26 7.57 10.20
CA ILE A 126 1.06 8.46 9.05
C ILE A 126 0.53 7.66 7.87
N PHE A 127 -0.53 8.18 7.22
CA PHE A 127 -0.92 7.75 5.88
C PHE A 127 -0.47 8.79 4.85
N LEU A 128 0.20 8.35 3.79
CA LEU A 128 0.77 9.22 2.76
C LEU A 128 0.39 8.71 1.37
N THR A 129 -0.12 9.59 0.53
CA THR A 129 -0.47 9.26 -0.86
C THR A 129 -0.34 10.47 -1.78
N GLY A 130 -0.10 10.24 -3.06
CA GLY A 130 -0.19 11.29 -4.07
C GLY A 130 -1.63 11.70 -4.41
N CYS A 131 -2.64 10.90 -4.05
CA CYS A 131 -4.05 11.17 -4.32
C CYS A 131 -4.55 12.44 -3.62
N PRO A 132 -5.60 13.10 -4.16
CA PRO A 132 -6.34 14.11 -3.41
C PRO A 132 -6.92 13.51 -2.12
N GLU A 133 -6.77 14.21 -1.00
CA GLU A 133 -7.20 13.75 0.32
C GLU A 133 -8.71 13.42 0.42
N PRO A 134 -9.62 14.10 -0.33
CA PRO A 134 -11.05 13.75 -0.35
C PRO A 134 -11.36 12.42 -1.06
N TRP A 135 -10.39 11.85 -1.81
CA TRP A 135 -10.62 10.59 -2.50
C TRP A 135 -11.03 9.51 -1.49
N ARG A 136 -12.17 8.87 -1.75
CA ARG A 136 -12.74 7.84 -0.86
C ARG A 136 -12.87 8.28 0.61
N GLN A 137 -12.93 9.57 0.88
CA GLN A 137 -13.02 10.14 2.24
C GLN A 137 -11.84 9.75 3.16
N ILE A 138 -10.65 9.57 2.59
CA ILE A 138 -9.46 9.15 3.36
C ILE A 138 -9.18 10.10 4.52
N ASN A 139 -9.23 11.41 4.26
CA ASN A 139 -9.01 12.46 5.28
C ASN A 139 -9.99 12.39 6.46
N ASP A 140 -11.19 11.85 6.25
CA ASP A 140 -12.22 11.76 7.28
C ASP A 140 -12.20 10.41 8.00
N THR A 141 -11.96 9.32 7.26
CA THR A 141 -12.11 7.95 7.77
C THR A 141 -10.84 7.39 8.40
N PHE A 142 -9.67 7.67 7.81
CA PHE A 142 -8.41 7.03 8.25
C PHE A 142 -7.94 7.47 9.63
N LYS A 143 -8.39 8.63 10.11
CA LYS A 143 -8.18 9.05 11.51
C LYS A 143 -8.82 8.08 12.50
N PHE A 144 -10.02 7.59 12.17
CA PHE A 144 -10.70 6.57 12.99
C PHE A 144 -10.01 5.20 12.91
N TYR A 145 -9.22 4.98 11.86
CA TYR A 145 -8.45 3.74 11.67
C TYR A 145 -7.12 3.72 12.44
N GLY A 146 -6.75 4.84 13.05
CA GLY A 146 -5.59 4.92 13.92
C GLY A 146 -4.46 5.80 13.39
N PHE A 147 -4.58 6.36 12.18
CA PHE A 147 -3.60 7.32 11.69
C PHE A 147 -3.73 8.67 12.41
N GLU A 148 -2.61 9.18 12.90
CA GLU A 148 -2.52 10.50 13.53
C GLU A 148 -2.48 11.60 12.47
N GLU A 149 -1.83 11.33 11.34
CA GLU A 149 -1.61 12.28 10.26
C GLU A 149 -1.94 11.64 8.91
N ILE A 150 -2.48 12.46 8.03
CA ILE A 150 -2.84 12.05 6.66
C ILE A 150 -2.33 13.14 5.73
N TYR A 151 -1.45 12.74 4.82
CA TYR A 151 -0.88 13.61 3.81
C TYR A 151 -1.25 13.11 2.41
N GLY A 152 -1.74 14.00 1.60
CA GLY A 152 -2.10 13.73 0.21
C GLY A 152 -1.55 14.77 -0.74
N GLN A 153 -2.21 14.91 -1.88
CA GLN A 153 -1.81 15.81 -2.95
C GLN A 153 -1.61 17.26 -2.47
N ALA A 154 -2.46 17.77 -1.58
CA ALA A 154 -2.37 19.16 -1.13
C ALA A 154 -1.08 19.40 -0.34
N ALA A 155 -0.80 18.57 0.65
CA ALA A 155 0.40 18.67 1.47
C ALA A 155 1.70 18.48 0.66
N ILE A 156 1.72 17.49 -0.25
CA ILE A 156 2.87 17.29 -1.13
C ILE A 156 3.05 18.48 -2.07
N GLY A 157 1.97 18.99 -2.66
CA GLY A 157 2.02 20.14 -3.58
C GLY A 157 2.41 21.46 -2.90
N GLU A 158 2.06 21.66 -1.65
CA GLU A 158 2.53 22.80 -0.85
C GLU A 158 4.04 22.74 -0.65
N LYS A 159 4.56 21.59 -0.29
CA LYS A 159 5.99 21.37 -0.05
C LYS A 159 6.82 21.37 -1.33
N PHE A 160 6.26 20.84 -2.41
CA PHE A 160 6.90 20.73 -3.73
C PHE A 160 6.05 21.41 -4.82
N PRO A 161 6.07 22.75 -4.92
CA PRO A 161 5.18 23.48 -5.85
C PRO A 161 5.37 23.13 -7.32
N ASN A 162 6.54 22.60 -7.68
CA ASN A 162 6.86 22.17 -9.06
C ASN A 162 6.54 20.71 -9.32
N ALA A 163 5.87 20.01 -8.40
CA ALA A 163 5.50 18.61 -8.58
C ALA A 163 4.43 18.48 -9.68
N GLU A 164 4.69 17.62 -10.64
CA GLU A 164 3.76 17.33 -11.73
C GLU A 164 2.48 16.67 -11.17
N LYS A 165 1.35 17.05 -11.75
CA LYS A 165 0.04 16.49 -11.41
C LYS A 165 -0.48 15.64 -12.54
N SER A 166 -0.99 14.48 -12.19
CA SER A 166 -1.79 13.61 -13.05
C SER A 166 -3.27 13.68 -12.65
N PRO A 167 -4.18 13.05 -13.38
CA PRO A 167 -5.58 12.90 -12.95
C PRO A 167 -5.72 12.20 -11.57
N TRP A 168 -4.71 11.43 -11.17
CA TRP A 168 -4.70 10.66 -9.92
C TRP A 168 -3.97 11.37 -8.77
N GLY A 169 -3.37 12.51 -9.04
CA GLY A 169 -2.66 13.29 -8.04
C GLY A 169 -1.20 13.57 -8.41
N ILE A 170 -0.38 13.74 -7.39
CA ILE A 170 1.07 13.97 -7.53
C ILE A 170 1.80 12.64 -7.63
N GLY A 171 2.79 12.56 -8.54
CA GLY A 171 3.55 11.35 -8.81
C GLY A 171 4.40 10.85 -7.63
N ASP A 172 4.66 9.55 -7.63
CA ASP A 172 5.31 8.82 -6.53
C ASP A 172 6.69 9.37 -6.16
N LYS A 173 7.45 9.90 -7.12
CA LYS A 173 8.74 10.56 -6.88
C LYS A 173 8.67 11.61 -5.75
N TRP A 174 7.63 12.42 -5.76
CA TRP A 174 7.45 13.48 -4.78
C TRP A 174 6.87 12.95 -3.47
N MET A 175 6.04 11.92 -3.55
CA MET A 175 5.55 11.20 -2.38
C MET A 175 6.71 10.54 -1.62
N PHE A 176 7.64 9.87 -2.30
CA PHE A 176 8.82 9.28 -1.67
C PHE A 176 9.76 10.34 -1.07
N LYS A 177 9.94 11.49 -1.74
CA LYS A 177 10.70 12.61 -1.16
C LYS A 177 10.05 13.16 0.11
N PHE A 178 8.72 13.25 0.12
CA PHE A 178 7.98 13.67 1.31
C PHE A 178 8.16 12.66 2.46
N ALA A 179 8.11 11.36 2.16
CA ALA A 179 8.37 10.31 3.14
C ALA A 179 9.80 10.37 3.71
N GLU A 180 10.80 10.62 2.86
CA GLU A 180 12.19 10.80 3.29
C GLU A 180 12.33 11.94 4.31
N ASP A 181 11.65 13.06 4.08
CA ASP A 181 11.67 14.17 5.02
C ASP A 181 10.98 13.85 6.35
N LEU A 182 9.87 13.08 6.32
CA LEU A 182 9.21 12.59 7.53
C LEU A 182 10.12 11.64 8.33
N LEU A 183 10.89 10.80 7.65
CA LEU A 183 11.86 9.91 8.29
C LEU A 183 12.99 10.69 8.95
N LYS A 184 13.55 11.70 8.28
CA LYS A 184 14.57 12.60 8.85
C LYS A 184 14.06 13.36 10.08
N GLU A 185 12.80 13.81 10.03
CA GLU A 185 12.14 14.44 11.17
C GLU A 185 12.02 13.46 12.36
N ALA A 186 11.63 12.21 12.10
CA ALA A 186 11.51 11.17 13.12
C ALA A 186 12.85 10.90 13.83
N GLU A 187 13.95 10.85 13.09
CA GLU A 187 15.30 10.70 13.64
C GLU A 187 15.62 11.84 14.64
N GLY A 188 15.24 13.08 14.30
CA GLY A 188 15.45 14.23 15.17
C GLY A 188 14.61 14.23 16.45
N THR A 189 13.45 13.59 16.45
CA THR A 189 12.52 13.54 17.59
C THR A 189 12.72 12.32 18.49
N GLY A 190 13.41 11.29 18.01
CA GLY A 190 13.54 10.00 18.71
C GLY A 190 12.24 9.21 18.85
N ARG A 191 11.13 9.67 18.24
CA ARG A 191 9.87 8.95 18.17
C ARG A 191 9.80 8.18 16.85
N PRO A 192 9.71 6.84 16.86
CA PRO A 192 9.63 6.06 15.63
C PRO A 192 8.36 6.38 14.85
N VAL A 193 8.43 6.28 13.52
CA VAL A 193 7.30 6.53 12.64
C VAL A 193 6.89 5.24 11.92
N PHE A 194 5.57 5.06 11.79
CA PHE A 194 4.95 4.13 10.86
C PHE A 194 4.31 4.92 9.73
N ILE A 195 4.82 4.79 8.52
CA ILE A 195 4.27 5.42 7.32
C ILE A 195 3.66 4.34 6.45
N MET A 196 2.34 4.40 6.24
CA MET A 196 1.67 3.63 5.20
C MET A 196 1.49 4.50 3.97
N MET A 197 2.00 4.02 2.84
CA MET A 197 2.00 4.77 1.58
C MET A 197 1.15 4.06 0.53
N LEU A 198 0.44 4.85 -0.29
CA LEU A 198 -0.23 4.38 -1.50
C LEU A 198 0.32 5.12 -2.71
N SER A 199 0.95 4.40 -3.62
CA SER A 199 1.46 4.96 -4.87
C SER A 199 0.36 5.27 -5.88
N THR A 200 0.63 6.11 -6.88
CA THR A 200 -0.37 6.57 -7.86
C THR A 200 0.15 6.59 -9.29
N THR A 201 1.47 6.66 -9.49
CA THR A 201 2.06 6.89 -10.82
C THR A 201 1.71 5.78 -11.81
N ASN A 202 1.62 4.55 -11.34
CA ASN A 202 1.34 3.39 -12.19
C ASN A 202 -0.16 3.11 -12.39
N HIS A 203 -1.01 4.14 -12.25
CA HIS A 203 -2.45 4.05 -12.52
C HIS A 203 -2.77 4.45 -13.96
N PRO A 204 -3.68 3.76 -14.67
CA PRO A 204 -4.17 4.19 -15.98
C PRO A 204 -4.82 5.60 -15.94
N PRO A 205 -4.66 6.45 -16.98
CA PRO A 205 -3.80 6.29 -18.14
C PRO A 205 -2.34 6.46 -17.74
N PHE A 206 -1.53 5.47 -18.07
CA PHE A 206 -0.12 5.43 -17.71
C PHE A 206 0.62 6.61 -18.32
N LYS A 207 1.05 7.53 -17.49
CA LYS A 207 1.84 8.69 -17.91
C LYS A 207 3.20 8.62 -17.29
N VAL A 208 4.22 8.55 -18.14
CA VAL A 208 5.61 8.68 -17.67
C VAL A 208 5.80 10.08 -17.12
N PRO A 209 6.32 10.24 -15.90
CA PRO A 209 6.63 11.55 -15.34
C PRO A 209 7.62 12.31 -16.21
N ASP A 210 7.46 13.64 -16.30
CA ASP A 210 8.33 14.48 -17.11
C ASP A 210 9.80 14.38 -16.65
N GLY A 211 10.69 14.17 -17.60
CA GLY A 211 12.13 14.02 -17.35
C GLY A 211 12.60 12.61 -17.00
N GLU A 212 11.68 11.65 -16.87
CA GLU A 212 12.02 10.23 -16.69
C GLU A 212 12.21 9.55 -18.07
N GLN A 213 13.20 8.67 -18.15
CA GLN A 213 13.44 7.86 -19.35
C GLN A 213 12.86 6.46 -19.14
N VAL A 214 12.12 5.98 -20.13
CA VAL A 214 11.57 4.62 -20.12
C VAL A 214 12.35 3.77 -21.12
N SER A 215 12.78 2.62 -20.68
CA SER A 215 13.31 1.60 -21.58
C SER A 215 12.15 0.92 -22.31
N LYS A 216 12.30 0.72 -23.61
CA LYS A 216 11.30 -0.06 -24.36
C LYS A 216 11.46 -1.55 -24.06
N VAL A 217 10.36 -2.20 -23.78
CA VAL A 217 10.31 -3.66 -23.60
C VAL A 217 10.38 -4.34 -24.96
N ASP A 218 11.26 -5.33 -25.09
CA ASP A 218 11.29 -6.22 -26.26
C ASP A 218 10.24 -7.32 -26.07
N ILE A 219 9.07 -7.11 -26.66
CA ILE A 219 7.93 -8.02 -26.58
C ILE A 219 8.27 -9.44 -27.05
N SER A 220 9.20 -9.58 -28.02
CA SER A 220 9.59 -10.89 -28.56
C SER A 220 10.29 -11.78 -27.54
N LYS A 221 10.82 -11.17 -26.48
CA LYS A 221 11.55 -11.85 -25.40
C LYS A 221 10.73 -12.07 -24.13
N LEU A 222 9.47 -11.63 -24.13
CA LEU A 222 8.58 -11.88 -22.99
C LEU A 222 8.21 -13.37 -22.91
N PRO A 223 8.01 -13.92 -21.70
CA PRO A 223 7.46 -15.25 -21.52
C PRO A 223 6.10 -15.39 -22.22
N LYS A 224 5.88 -16.49 -22.92
CA LYS A 224 4.60 -16.76 -23.63
C LYS A 224 3.39 -16.86 -22.69
N THR A 225 3.61 -16.95 -21.40
CA THR A 225 2.58 -16.94 -20.36
C THR A 225 2.03 -15.57 -20.04
N ILE A 226 2.69 -14.49 -20.51
CA ILE A 226 2.21 -13.13 -20.32
C ILE A 226 1.13 -12.86 -21.35
N ASN A 227 -0.10 -12.66 -20.87
CA ASN A 227 -1.20 -12.24 -21.73
C ASN A 227 -1.12 -10.74 -21.96
N LEU A 228 -0.78 -10.36 -23.19
CA LEU A 228 -0.73 -8.96 -23.62
C LEU A 228 -2.10 -8.39 -24.01
N GLU A 229 -3.15 -9.24 -24.09
CA GLU A 229 -4.52 -8.79 -24.32
C GLU A 229 -4.99 -7.96 -23.10
N GLY A 230 -5.07 -6.66 -23.28
CA GLY A 230 -5.43 -5.71 -22.21
C GLY A 230 -4.23 -5.15 -21.45
N SER A 231 -3.00 -5.58 -21.73
CA SER A 231 -1.82 -4.86 -21.28
C SER A 231 -1.70 -3.55 -22.07
N TYR A 232 -1.54 -2.48 -21.37
CA TYR A 232 -1.33 -1.19 -22.00
C TYR A 232 0.15 -1.03 -22.31
N ASP A 233 0.47 -0.58 -23.52
CA ASP A 233 1.84 -0.29 -23.98
C ASP A 233 2.62 0.65 -23.04
N GLY A 234 1.95 1.25 -22.08
CA GLY A 234 2.53 2.16 -21.11
C GLY A 234 2.90 1.53 -19.75
N ASN A 235 2.64 0.23 -19.54
CA ASN A 235 3.00 -0.47 -18.29
C ASN A 235 4.23 -1.39 -18.43
N MET A 236 4.75 -1.46 -19.62
CA MET A 236 5.98 -2.21 -19.89
C MET A 236 6.98 -1.33 -20.63
#